data_df3404f550a8838be940bc82543c4c4f
#
_entry.id   df3404f550a8838be940bc82543c4c4f
#
_cell.length_a   1.000
_cell.length_b   1.000
_cell.length_c   1.000
_cell.angle_alpha   90.00
_cell.angle_beta   90.00
_cell.angle_gamma   90.00
#
_symmetry.space_group_name_H-M   'P 1'
#
loop_
_entity.id
_entity.type
_entity.pdbx_description
1 polymer ?
#
loop_
_entity_poly.entity_id
_entity_poly.type
_entity_poly.pdbx_seq_one_letter_code
_entity_poly.pdbx_strand_id
1 'polypeptide(L)' 'MRPNHIEQALTQMHENQWFTWTDSKNKIYANLKLSDKLGVDGELIDNPHSLPTEEEVNAKLVELQTAWDTTA' A
#
# COMPACT_ATOMS: atom_id res chain seq x y z
N MET A 1 -1.93 1.22 -17.16
CA MET A 1 -1.66 2.63 -16.81
C MET A 1 -0.45 2.73 -15.89
N ARG A 2 0.41 3.69 -16.12
CA ARG A 2 1.62 3.85 -15.31
C ARG A 2 1.23 4.15 -13.86
N PRO A 3 1.79 3.43 -12.88
CA PRO A 3 1.47 3.69 -11.47
C PRO A 3 1.95 5.08 -11.05
N ASN A 4 1.08 5.86 -10.43
CA ASN A 4 1.37 7.25 -10.05
C ASN A 4 0.84 7.64 -8.67
N HIS A 5 0.36 6.66 -7.90
CA HIS A 5 -0.21 6.92 -6.57
C HIS A 5 0.35 5.92 -5.55
N ILE A 6 0.55 6.39 -4.33
CA ILE A 6 1.10 5.55 -3.26
C ILE A 6 0.22 4.33 -2.95
N GLU A 7 -1.09 4.41 -3.19
CA GLU A 7 -1.98 3.27 -3.01
C GLU A 7 -1.52 2.08 -3.85
N GLN A 8 -1.06 2.32 -5.07
CA GLN A 8 -0.57 1.27 -5.95
C GLN A 8 0.71 0.62 -5.39
N ALA A 9 1.58 1.42 -4.78
CA ALA A 9 2.77 0.91 -4.10
C ALA A 9 2.38 0.06 -2.88
N LEU A 10 1.44 0.56 -2.08
CA LEU A 10 0.98 -0.14 -0.87
C LEU A 10 0.37 -1.50 -1.18
N THR A 11 -0.43 -1.61 -2.25
CA THR A 11 -1.04 -2.89 -2.64
C THR A 11 -0.02 -3.91 -3.10
N GLN A 12 1.18 -3.47 -3.50
CA GLN A 12 2.26 -4.35 -3.95
C GLN A 12 3.23 -4.74 -2.83
N MET A 13 3.15 -4.09 -1.67
CA MET A 13 4.06 -4.37 -0.55
C MET A 13 3.66 -5.62 0.23
N HIS A 14 2.36 -5.82 0.43
CA HIS A 14 1.82 -6.97 1.17
C HIS A 14 0.51 -7.41 0.54
N GLU A 15 0.14 -8.67 0.76
CA GLU A 15 -1.15 -9.21 0.33
C GLU A 15 -2.25 -8.82 1.30
N ASN A 16 -3.50 -8.94 0.85
CA ASN A 16 -4.72 -8.64 1.62
C ASN A 16 -4.87 -7.14 1.90
N GLN A 17 -5.93 -6.78 2.60
CA GLN A 17 -6.24 -5.39 2.94
C GLN A 17 -5.57 -5.02 4.27
N TRP A 18 -4.27 -4.75 4.22
CA TRP A 18 -3.46 -4.49 5.41
C TRP A 18 -3.43 -3.02 5.83
N PHE A 19 -3.99 -2.15 5.02
CA PHE A 19 -4.01 -0.71 5.28
C PHE A 19 -5.38 -0.11 4.96
N THR A 20 -5.63 1.07 5.51
CA THR A 20 -6.84 1.85 5.21
C THR A 20 -6.51 3.34 5.22
N TRP A 21 -7.51 4.16 4.98
CA TRP A 21 -7.35 5.60 4.93
C TRP A 21 -8.23 6.26 5.99
N THR A 22 -7.69 7.22 6.73
CA THR A 22 -8.48 8.00 7.68
C THR A 22 -9.44 8.95 6.96
N ASP A 23 -9.08 9.37 5.74
CA ASP A 23 -9.95 10.13 4.85
C ASP A 23 -9.89 9.50 3.46
N SER A 24 -10.94 8.78 3.09
CA SER A 24 -11.03 8.10 1.79
C SER A 24 -11.10 9.07 0.59
N LYS A 25 -11.40 10.32 0.86
CA LYS A 25 -11.47 11.36 -0.19
C LYS A 25 -10.12 12.04 -0.41
N ASN A 26 -9.18 11.88 0.51
CA ASN A 26 -7.85 12.46 0.42
C ASN A 26 -6.81 11.39 0.79
N LYS A 27 -6.50 10.53 -0.16
CA LYS A 27 -5.61 9.37 0.03
C LYS A 27 -4.16 9.77 -0.11
N ILE A 28 -3.63 10.38 0.94
CA ILE A 28 -2.21 10.76 1.03
C ILE A 28 -1.58 10.03 2.20
N TYR A 29 -0.25 9.97 2.24
CA TYR A 29 0.47 9.26 3.29
C TYR A 29 0.07 9.73 4.70
N ALA A 30 -0.18 11.02 4.88
CA ALA A 30 -0.58 11.56 6.18
C ALA A 30 -1.90 10.98 6.69
N ASN A 31 -2.76 10.48 5.79
CA ASN A 31 -4.04 9.86 6.12
C ASN A 31 -3.99 8.33 6.06
N LEU A 32 -2.82 7.77 5.89
CA LEU A 32 -2.63 6.33 5.85
C LEU A 32 -2.69 5.75 7.26
N LYS A 33 -3.43 4.65 7.41
CA LYS A 33 -3.59 3.95 8.67
C LYS A 33 -3.43 2.45 8.45
N LEU A 34 -2.77 1.79 9.39
CA LEU A 34 -2.64 0.33 9.38
C LEU A 34 -3.96 -0.32 9.81
N SER A 35 -4.39 -1.34 9.07
CA SER A 35 -5.57 -2.12 9.46
C SER A 35 -5.25 -2.97 10.68
N ASP A 36 -6.19 -3.07 11.63
CA ASP A 36 -5.99 -3.86 12.85
C ASP A 36 -6.00 -5.36 12.57
N LYS A 37 -6.82 -5.80 11.62
CA LYS A 37 -7.02 -7.22 11.29
C LYS A 37 -6.90 -7.45 9.80
N LEU A 38 -6.47 -8.64 9.45
CA LEU A 38 -6.44 -9.12 8.06
C LEU A 38 -7.37 -10.31 7.89
N GLY A 39 -8.10 -10.34 6.75
CA GLY A 39 -8.87 -11.50 6.36
C GLY A 39 -8.00 -12.49 5.59
N VAL A 40 -7.78 -13.66 6.16
CA VAL A 40 -6.97 -14.73 5.54
C VAL A 40 -7.77 -16.02 5.59
N ASP A 41 -8.06 -16.60 4.44
CA ASP A 41 -8.81 -17.85 4.32
C ASP A 41 -10.13 -17.84 5.08
N GLY A 42 -10.82 -16.70 5.09
CA GLY A 42 -12.11 -16.54 5.77
C GLY A 42 -12.00 -16.26 7.26
N GLU A 43 -10.80 -16.15 7.80
CA GLU A 43 -10.57 -15.84 9.21
C GLU A 43 -9.95 -14.45 9.36
N LEU A 44 -10.24 -13.78 10.49
CA LEU A 44 -9.60 -12.52 10.83
C LEU A 44 -8.44 -12.80 11.77
N ILE A 45 -7.25 -12.36 11.37
CA ILE A 45 -6.04 -12.49 12.17
C ILE A 45 -5.50 -11.10 12.50
N ASP A 46 -4.67 -11.00 13.53
CA ASP A 46 -3.99 -9.76 13.84
C ASP A 46 -3.06 -9.39 12.68
N ASN A 47 -3.02 -8.12 12.31
CA ASN A 47 -2.18 -7.65 11.23
C ASN A 47 -0.70 -7.76 11.64
N PRO A 48 0.09 -8.65 10.99
CA PRO A 48 1.50 -8.83 11.33
C PRO A 48 2.41 -7.76 10.71
N HIS A 49 1.86 -6.91 9.86
CA HIS A 49 2.64 -5.89 9.15
C HIS A 49 2.73 -4.62 9.99
N SER A 50 3.74 -3.82 9.74
CA SER A 50 3.88 -2.50 10.31
C SER A 50 3.73 -1.43 9.23
N LEU A 51 3.35 -0.22 9.65
CA LEU A 51 3.18 0.88 8.70
C LEU A 51 4.54 1.28 8.13
N PRO A 52 4.71 1.26 6.80
CA PRO A 52 5.97 1.69 6.19
C PRO A 52 6.17 3.20 6.33
N THR A 53 7.40 3.65 6.20
CA THR A 53 7.69 5.08 6.17
C THR A 53 7.28 5.65 4.81
N GLU A 54 7.10 6.97 4.75
CA GLU A 54 6.80 7.65 3.49
C GLU A 54 7.90 7.41 2.46
N GLU A 55 9.15 7.41 2.89
CA GLU A 55 10.29 7.13 2.02
C GLU A 55 10.22 5.73 1.41
N GLU A 56 9.86 4.73 2.22
CA GLU A 56 9.71 3.35 1.74
C GLU A 56 8.58 3.23 0.71
N VAL A 57 7.46 3.89 0.96
CA VAL A 57 6.31 3.88 0.04
C VAL A 57 6.68 4.56 -1.28
N ASN A 58 7.34 5.70 -1.22
CA ASN A 58 7.77 6.42 -2.41
C ASN A 58 8.81 5.63 -3.21
N ALA A 59 9.74 4.95 -2.53
CA ALA A 59 10.73 4.10 -3.17
C ALA A 59 10.06 2.95 -3.92
N LYS A 60 9.04 2.33 -3.32
CA LYS A 60 8.28 1.26 -3.97
C LYS A 60 7.53 1.78 -5.19
N LEU A 61 6.94 2.96 -5.09
CA LEU A 61 6.25 3.57 -6.22
C LEU A 61 7.21 3.83 -7.39
N VAL A 62 8.41 4.34 -7.12
CA VAL A 62 9.43 4.54 -8.14
C VAL A 62 9.85 3.22 -8.77
N GLU A 63 9.99 2.17 -7.97
CA GLU A 63 10.30 0.82 -8.47
C GLU A 63 9.23 0.35 -9.45
N LEU A 64 7.96 0.53 -9.12
CA LEU A 64 6.85 0.15 -9.99
C LEU A 64 6.84 0.97 -11.28
N GLN A 65 7.13 2.26 -11.19
CA GLN A 65 7.20 3.14 -12.35
C GLN A 65 8.35 2.73 -13.27
N THR A 66 9.49 2.39 -12.71
CA THR A 66 10.66 1.93 -13.46
C THR A 66 10.37 0.62 -14.18
N ALA A 67 9.72 -0.32 -13.50
CA ALA A 67 9.31 -1.59 -14.10
C ALA A 67 8.32 -1.36 -15.24
N TRP A 68 7.37 -0.46 -15.07
CA TRP A 68 6.41 -0.11 -16.12
C TRP A 68 7.13 0.47 -17.35
N ASP A 69 8.02 1.43 -17.12
CA ASP A 69 8.75 2.11 -18.20
C ASP A 69 9.67 1.14 -18.95
N THR A 70 10.21 0.14 -18.27
CA THR A 70 11.08 -0.87 -18.89
C THR A 70 10.28 -1.88 -19.72
N THR A 71 9.06 -2.20 -19.28
CA THR A 71 8.20 -3.20 -19.93
C THR A 71 7.40 -2.61 -21.09
N ALA A 72 7.11 -1.34 -21.06
CA ALA A 72 6.32 -0.65 -22.09
C ALA A 72 7.10 -0.39 -23.42
#